data_d8414623a4b675d3a493bb828157310a
#
_entry.id   d8414623a4b675d3a493bb828157310a
#
_cell.length_a   1.000
_cell.length_b   1.000
_cell.length_c   1.000
_cell.angle_alpha   90.00
_cell.angle_beta   90.00
_cell.angle_gamma   90.00
#
_symmetry.space_group_name_H-M   'P 1'
#
loop_
_entity.id
_entity.type
_entity.pdbx_description
1 polymer ?
#
loop_
_entity_poly.entity_id
_entity_poly.type
_entity_poly.pdbx_seq_one_letter_code
_entity_poly.pdbx_strand_id
1 'polypeptide(L)'
;MLSRYLNKFPDGYNPSTQQVNLIKKIEHAFNQGHKFVICSAPTGSGKSFISKTLANVSNESTDNFKELIESYDAFKMDNVGNYTNEPECLDEPASGAFALTITKTLQDQYYELFDDSIVMKGKSNYVSTLNPDIDVEMEKSIMPRKVLEEHRKAHKCNYHNDRNKGLVDKFGVLNYKMFLSLPNHVKRKNFIICDEASELEDEIVKQYSVFIDPDRLKLLGVKVPSLYSEKHDAIYKWICSCILEISEYINTLTNKSNNKNIQLSNSENIKLSYLKNLHRSLNLITETWEECEYV
;
A
#
# COMPACT_ATOMS: atom_id res chain seq x y z
N MET A 1 33.35 -20.65 -9.15
CA MET A 1 32.11 -20.44 -9.91
C MET A 1 31.86 -18.95 -10.01
N LEU A 2 31.58 -18.46 -11.23
CA LEU A 2 31.11 -17.08 -11.43
C LEU A 2 29.74 -16.95 -10.75
N SER A 3 29.56 -15.88 -9.97
CA SER A 3 28.27 -15.61 -9.30
C SER A 3 27.21 -15.33 -10.35
N ARG A 4 26.09 -16.09 -10.31
CA ARG A 4 24.96 -15.88 -11.21
C ARG A 4 24.35 -14.50 -11.03
N TYR A 5 24.35 -13.98 -9.80
CA TYR A 5 23.79 -12.67 -9.49
C TYR A 5 24.66 -11.54 -10.03
N LEU A 6 26.00 -11.66 -9.94
CA LEU A 6 26.90 -10.65 -10.50
C LEU A 6 26.77 -10.47 -12.02
N ASN A 7 26.46 -11.53 -12.74
CA ASN A 7 26.21 -11.46 -14.19
C ASN A 7 24.94 -10.67 -14.55
N LYS A 8 24.14 -10.32 -13.56
CA LYS A 8 22.88 -9.55 -13.70
C LYS A 8 23.01 -8.14 -13.11
N PHE A 9 24.24 -7.70 -12.79
CA PHE A 9 24.48 -6.33 -12.39
C PHE A 9 24.06 -5.37 -13.51
N PRO A 10 23.50 -4.19 -13.20
CA PRO A 10 22.99 -3.27 -14.21
C PRO A 10 24.03 -2.92 -15.28
N ASP A 11 23.60 -2.97 -16.54
CA ASP A 11 24.46 -2.68 -17.68
C ASP A 11 25.00 -1.24 -17.63
N GLY A 12 26.21 -1.06 -18.12
CA GLY A 12 26.88 0.25 -18.11
C GLY A 12 27.55 0.64 -16.79
N TYR A 13 27.39 -0.18 -15.74
CA TYR A 13 28.00 0.06 -14.44
C TYR A 13 28.93 -1.07 -14.02
N ASN A 14 30.00 -0.72 -13.31
CA ASN A 14 30.93 -1.68 -12.74
C ASN A 14 30.71 -1.80 -11.23
N PRO A 15 30.46 -3.00 -10.69
CA PRO A 15 30.27 -3.15 -9.26
C PRO A 15 31.56 -2.91 -8.48
N SER A 16 31.47 -2.16 -7.39
CA SER A 16 32.55 -2.00 -6.43
C SER A 16 32.85 -3.34 -5.73
N THR A 17 34.06 -3.46 -5.16
CA THR A 17 34.45 -4.65 -4.38
C THR A 17 33.44 -4.94 -3.25
N GLN A 18 32.90 -3.92 -2.61
CA GLN A 18 31.88 -4.07 -1.55
C GLN A 18 30.58 -4.63 -2.10
N GLN A 19 30.09 -4.12 -3.24
CA GLN A 19 28.90 -4.63 -3.90
C GLN A 19 29.10 -6.08 -4.38
N VAL A 20 30.24 -6.41 -4.97
CA VAL A 20 30.59 -7.78 -5.35
C VAL A 20 30.51 -8.73 -4.17
N ASN A 21 31.11 -8.36 -3.04
CA ASN A 21 31.09 -9.19 -1.84
C ASN A 21 29.68 -9.34 -1.26
N LEU A 22 28.90 -8.27 -1.26
CA LEU A 22 27.55 -8.30 -0.72
C LEU A 22 26.61 -9.14 -1.59
N ILE A 23 26.67 -8.96 -2.91
CA ILE A 23 25.87 -9.75 -3.86
C ILE A 23 26.18 -11.25 -3.73
N LYS A 24 27.47 -11.63 -3.60
CA LYS A 24 27.85 -13.03 -3.37
C LYS A 24 27.31 -13.58 -2.07
N LYS A 25 27.30 -12.80 -0.99
CA LYS A 25 26.76 -13.22 0.30
C LYS A 25 25.23 -13.41 0.22
N ILE A 26 24.52 -12.51 -0.47
CA ILE A 26 23.08 -12.61 -0.70
C ILE A 26 22.76 -13.89 -1.50
N GLU A 27 23.47 -14.09 -2.62
CA GLU A 27 23.33 -15.28 -3.45
C GLU A 27 23.57 -16.57 -2.64
N HIS A 28 24.62 -16.59 -1.83
CA HIS A 28 24.94 -17.72 -0.97
C HIS A 28 23.81 -18.00 0.04
N ALA A 29 23.30 -16.96 0.70
CA ALA A 29 22.22 -17.11 1.67
C ALA A 29 20.94 -17.69 1.03
N PHE A 30 20.52 -17.19 -0.13
CA PHE A 30 19.37 -17.74 -0.84
C PHE A 30 19.61 -19.17 -1.33
N ASN A 31 20.80 -19.49 -1.80
CA ASN A 31 21.17 -20.87 -2.19
C ASN A 31 21.16 -21.85 -1.01
N GLN A 32 21.32 -21.35 0.22
CA GLN A 32 21.16 -22.14 1.45
C GLN A 32 19.70 -22.27 1.89
N GLY A 33 18.76 -21.69 1.17
CA GLY A 33 17.32 -21.75 1.46
C GLY A 33 16.83 -20.69 2.46
N HIS A 34 17.66 -19.70 2.81
CA HIS A 34 17.19 -18.59 3.63
C HIS A 34 16.17 -17.77 2.87
N LYS A 35 15.03 -17.48 3.50
CA LYS A 35 13.95 -16.66 2.93
C LYS A 35 14.18 -15.16 3.16
N PHE A 36 14.91 -14.78 4.20
CA PHE A 36 15.18 -13.41 4.60
C PHE A 36 16.68 -13.18 4.70
N VAL A 37 17.14 -12.07 4.12
CA VAL A 37 18.54 -11.64 4.18
C VAL A 37 18.58 -10.18 4.60
N ILE A 38 19.22 -9.90 5.73
CA ILE A 38 19.42 -8.52 6.22
C ILE A 38 20.82 -8.08 5.87
N CYS A 39 20.95 -6.97 5.15
CA CYS A 39 22.20 -6.40 4.71
C CYS A 39 22.43 -5.03 5.34
N SER A 40 23.48 -4.90 6.13
CA SER A 40 23.93 -3.59 6.64
C SER A 40 24.99 -3.02 5.70
N ALA A 41 24.70 -1.85 5.13
CA ALA A 41 25.61 -1.15 4.23
C ALA A 41 25.48 0.36 4.43
N PRO A 42 26.59 1.11 4.43
CA PRO A 42 26.57 2.56 4.65
C PRO A 42 25.81 3.28 3.52
N THR A 43 25.39 4.51 3.79
CA THR A 43 24.82 5.40 2.77
C THR A 43 25.86 5.62 1.66
N GLY A 44 25.42 5.68 0.41
CA GLY A 44 26.31 5.84 -0.74
C GLY A 44 27.04 4.57 -1.19
N SER A 45 26.82 3.41 -0.53
CA SER A 45 27.42 2.13 -0.95
C SER A 45 26.81 1.54 -2.23
N GLY A 46 25.78 2.18 -2.79
CA GLY A 46 25.11 1.71 -4.00
C GLY A 46 24.11 0.58 -3.75
N LYS A 47 23.37 0.61 -2.64
CA LYS A 47 22.30 -0.35 -2.32
C LYS A 47 21.27 -0.48 -3.44
N SER A 48 20.92 0.62 -4.11
CA SER A 48 19.99 0.64 -5.23
C SER A 48 20.43 -0.25 -6.40
N PHE A 49 21.74 -0.34 -6.67
CA PHE A 49 22.29 -1.24 -7.67
C PHE A 49 22.15 -2.72 -7.29
N ILE A 50 22.24 -3.02 -5.99
CA ILE A 50 21.99 -4.38 -5.49
C ILE A 50 20.52 -4.73 -5.66
N SER A 51 19.62 -3.80 -5.33
CA SER A 51 18.18 -3.97 -5.54
C SER A 51 17.86 -4.24 -7.01
N LYS A 52 18.46 -3.47 -7.92
CA LYS A 52 18.29 -3.68 -9.36
C LYS A 52 18.88 -5.01 -9.82
N THR A 53 20.02 -5.42 -9.28
CA THR A 53 20.62 -6.73 -9.56
C THR A 53 19.66 -7.86 -9.20
N LEU A 54 19.02 -7.82 -8.03
CA LEU A 54 18.04 -8.81 -7.61
C LEU A 54 16.82 -8.83 -8.54
N ALA A 55 16.34 -7.67 -8.97
CA ALA A 55 15.27 -7.59 -9.97
C ALA A 55 15.65 -8.26 -11.30
N ASN A 56 16.88 -8.07 -11.75
CA ASN A 56 17.42 -8.66 -12.97
C ASN A 56 17.69 -10.18 -12.86
N VAL A 57 17.95 -10.66 -11.63
CA VAL A 57 18.15 -12.10 -11.37
C VAL A 57 16.84 -12.88 -11.46
N SER A 58 15.74 -12.25 -11.10
CA SER A 58 14.46 -12.89 -11.16
C SER A 58 14.12 -13.22 -12.60
N ASN A 59 13.90 -14.49 -12.86
CA ASN A 59 13.70 -15.01 -14.21
C ASN A 59 12.45 -14.45 -14.88
N GLU A 60 12.47 -14.58 -16.20
CA GLU A 60 11.46 -14.20 -17.14
C GLU A 60 10.07 -14.60 -16.69
N SER A 61 9.18 -13.65 -16.78
CA SER A 61 7.77 -13.76 -16.50
C SER A 61 7.14 -14.91 -17.27
N THR A 62 6.38 -15.73 -16.62
CA THR A 62 5.31 -16.48 -17.25
C THR A 62 4.15 -15.52 -17.53
N ASP A 63 3.44 -15.73 -18.63
CA ASP A 63 2.41 -14.86 -19.22
C ASP A 63 1.16 -14.55 -18.36
N ASN A 64 1.14 -14.93 -17.09
CA ASN A 64 0.00 -14.81 -16.17
C ASN A 64 -0.27 -13.38 -15.67
N PHE A 65 0.41 -12.39 -16.21
CA PHE A 65 0.30 -11.01 -15.74
C PHE A 65 -0.99 -10.31 -16.13
N LYS A 66 -1.57 -10.62 -17.27
CA LYS A 66 -2.87 -10.08 -17.68
C LYS A 66 -3.95 -10.50 -16.68
N GLU A 67 -3.93 -11.77 -16.30
CA GLU A 67 -4.87 -12.33 -15.32
C GLU A 67 -4.72 -11.68 -13.95
N LEU A 68 -3.49 -11.35 -13.54
CA LEU A 68 -3.24 -10.65 -12.26
C LEU A 68 -3.84 -9.24 -12.24
N ILE A 69 -3.69 -8.47 -13.35
CA ILE A 69 -4.28 -7.12 -13.44
C ILE A 69 -5.80 -7.20 -13.54
N GLU A 70 -6.32 -8.12 -14.33
CA GLU A 70 -7.75 -8.34 -14.46
C GLU A 70 -8.36 -8.76 -13.12
N SER A 71 -7.68 -9.62 -12.36
CA SER A 71 -8.08 -9.99 -10.99
C SER A 71 -8.04 -8.81 -10.03
N TYR A 72 -7.03 -7.94 -10.12
CA TYR A 72 -6.95 -6.74 -9.30
C TYR A 72 -8.05 -5.72 -9.62
N ASP A 73 -8.36 -5.53 -10.90
CA ASP A 73 -9.41 -4.61 -11.34
C ASP A 73 -10.82 -5.18 -11.10
N ALA A 74 -10.96 -6.51 -11.08
CA ALA A 74 -12.20 -7.21 -10.70
C ALA A 74 -12.42 -7.23 -9.17
N PHE A 75 -11.37 -6.93 -8.40
CA PHE A 75 -11.39 -6.96 -6.94
C PHE A 75 -12.26 -5.82 -6.41
N LYS A 76 -13.50 -6.14 -6.10
CA LYS A 76 -14.47 -5.19 -5.56
C LYS A 76 -14.37 -5.18 -4.04
N MET A 77 -14.09 -4.03 -3.47
CA MET A 77 -14.47 -3.76 -2.10
C MET A 77 -16.00 -3.79 -2.01
N ASP A 78 -16.54 -4.55 -1.09
CA ASP A 78 -17.96 -4.44 -0.72
C ASP A 78 -18.25 -3.03 -0.14
N ASN A 79 -19.50 -2.73 0.12
CA ASN A 79 -19.93 -1.44 0.67
C ASN A 79 -19.39 -1.19 2.09
N VAL A 80 -18.90 -2.20 2.76
CA VAL A 80 -18.32 -2.17 4.13
C VAL A 80 -16.80 -2.08 4.06
N GLY A 81 -16.19 -2.30 2.87
CA GLY A 81 -14.77 -2.22 2.61
C GLY A 81 -14.01 -3.53 2.81
N ASN A 82 -14.73 -4.62 2.99
CA ASN A 82 -14.14 -5.94 2.96
C ASN A 82 -13.89 -6.35 1.52
N TYR A 83 -12.79 -7.03 1.31
CA TYR A 83 -12.49 -7.60 0.01
C TYR A 83 -13.36 -8.84 -0.19
N THR A 84 -14.31 -8.76 -1.11
CA THR A 84 -15.12 -9.92 -1.52
C THR A 84 -14.37 -10.65 -2.63
N ASN A 85 -14.12 -11.94 -2.44
CA ASN A 85 -13.43 -12.85 -3.36
C ASN A 85 -11.93 -12.53 -3.52
N GLU A 86 -11.10 -12.89 -2.51
CA GLU A 86 -9.67 -13.08 -2.80
C GLU A 86 -9.57 -14.15 -3.89
N PRO A 87 -8.98 -13.84 -5.07
CA PRO A 87 -8.74 -14.86 -6.06
C PRO A 87 -7.85 -15.94 -5.43
N GLU A 88 -8.16 -17.20 -5.71
CA GLU A 88 -7.32 -18.32 -5.28
C GLU A 88 -5.85 -17.99 -5.53
N CYS A 89 -5.05 -18.16 -4.51
CA CYS A 89 -3.64 -17.82 -4.55
C CYS A 89 -2.97 -18.59 -5.68
N LEU A 90 -2.54 -17.92 -6.73
CA LEU A 90 -1.63 -18.51 -7.70
C LEU A 90 -0.36 -18.94 -6.93
N ASP A 91 0.03 -20.21 -6.96
CA ASP A 91 1.10 -20.76 -6.12
C ASP A 91 2.51 -20.27 -6.51
N GLU A 92 2.68 -19.69 -7.69
CA GLU A 92 3.99 -19.24 -8.16
C GLU A 92 4.18 -17.71 -8.02
N PRO A 93 5.33 -17.26 -7.50
CA PRO A 93 5.63 -15.82 -7.44
C PRO A 93 5.79 -15.26 -8.85
N ALA A 94 5.25 -14.08 -9.07
CA ALA A 94 5.49 -13.33 -10.28
C ALA A 94 6.96 -12.90 -10.36
N SER A 95 7.53 -12.88 -11.57
CA SER A 95 8.93 -12.47 -11.76
C SER A 95 9.20 -11.04 -11.33
N GLY A 96 10.42 -10.72 -10.99
CA GLY A 96 10.86 -9.37 -10.68
C GLY A 96 11.00 -9.09 -9.19
N ALA A 97 11.13 -7.81 -8.88
CA ALA A 97 11.28 -7.31 -7.53
C ALA A 97 10.42 -6.09 -7.27
N PHE A 98 10.00 -5.93 -6.01
CA PHE A 98 9.58 -4.64 -5.47
C PHE A 98 10.71 -4.04 -4.64
N ALA A 99 11.08 -2.79 -4.93
CA ALA A 99 11.89 -1.99 -4.04
C ALA A 99 10.97 -1.07 -3.23
N LEU A 100 11.00 -1.24 -1.91
CA LEU A 100 10.19 -0.46 -0.97
C LEU A 100 11.05 0.62 -0.35
N THR A 101 10.59 1.86 -0.44
CA THR A 101 11.29 3.04 0.08
C THR A 101 10.39 3.81 1.05
N ILE A 102 11.01 4.66 1.88
CA ILE A 102 10.25 5.53 2.80
C ILE A 102 9.85 6.83 2.13
N THR A 103 10.77 7.43 1.38
CA THR A 103 10.62 8.79 0.86
C THR A 103 10.44 8.84 -0.65
N LYS A 104 9.80 9.92 -1.11
CA LYS A 104 9.68 10.21 -2.55
C LYS A 104 11.03 10.45 -3.20
N THR A 105 11.96 11.09 -2.48
CA THR A 105 13.32 11.35 -2.97
C THR A 105 14.06 10.05 -3.30
N LEU A 106 13.91 9.02 -2.47
CA LEU A 106 14.49 7.71 -2.76
C LEU A 106 13.82 7.06 -3.98
N GLN A 107 12.50 7.23 -4.13
CA GLN A 107 11.79 6.77 -5.33
C GLN A 107 12.32 7.48 -6.60
N ASP A 108 12.53 8.79 -6.53
CA ASP A 108 13.06 9.58 -7.65
C ASP A 108 14.47 9.15 -8.02
N GLN A 109 15.32 8.80 -7.04
CA GLN A 109 16.67 8.24 -7.29
C GLN A 109 16.63 6.93 -8.09
N TYR A 110 15.68 6.04 -7.80
CA TYR A 110 15.51 4.81 -8.58
C TYR A 110 15.11 5.12 -10.02
N TYR A 111 14.22 6.08 -10.22
CA TYR A 111 13.79 6.52 -11.54
C TYR A 111 14.92 7.13 -12.36
N GLU A 112 15.76 7.95 -11.73
CA GLU A 112 16.91 8.58 -12.36
C GLU A 112 18.03 7.61 -12.70
N LEU A 113 18.22 6.56 -11.88
CA LEU A 113 19.29 5.58 -12.04
C LEU A 113 18.95 4.47 -13.03
N PHE A 114 17.67 4.13 -13.18
CA PHE A 114 17.25 2.95 -13.94
C PHE A 114 16.02 3.27 -14.80
N ASP A 115 16.23 3.42 -16.10
CA ASP A 115 15.19 3.78 -17.09
C ASP A 115 14.02 2.78 -17.13
N ASP A 116 14.27 1.53 -16.75
CA ASP A 116 13.28 0.45 -16.70
C ASP A 116 12.65 0.24 -15.32
N SER A 117 12.87 1.16 -14.38
CA SER A 117 12.18 1.16 -13.09
C SER A 117 10.82 1.85 -13.22
N ILE A 118 9.78 1.21 -12.71
CA ILE A 118 8.45 1.83 -12.64
C ILE A 118 8.18 2.31 -11.23
N VAL A 119 8.19 3.62 -11.06
CA VAL A 119 7.95 4.26 -9.78
C VAL A 119 6.46 4.51 -9.59
N MET A 120 5.90 3.86 -8.58
CA MET A 120 4.50 4.03 -8.18
C MET A 120 4.40 5.04 -7.05
N LYS A 121 3.94 6.25 -7.33
CA LYS A 121 3.68 7.29 -6.33
C LYS A 121 2.23 7.21 -5.81
N GLY A 122 1.95 7.80 -4.66
CA GLY A 122 0.59 7.91 -4.12
C GLY A 122 -0.30 8.79 -5.02
N LYS A 123 -1.62 8.63 -4.92
CA LYS A 123 -2.63 9.32 -5.76
C LYS A 123 -2.52 10.83 -5.75
N SER A 124 -2.16 11.43 -4.63
CA SER A 124 -1.95 12.88 -4.48
C SER A 124 -0.77 13.44 -5.30
N ASN A 125 0.03 12.59 -5.94
CA ASN A 125 1.11 13.02 -6.83
C ASN A 125 0.72 13.03 -8.31
N TYR A 126 -0.51 12.67 -8.62
CA TYR A 126 -1.02 12.64 -9.99
C TYR A 126 -2.16 13.64 -10.13
N VAL A 127 -2.00 14.56 -11.07
CA VAL A 127 -3.08 15.46 -11.46
C VAL A 127 -4.18 14.63 -12.12
N SER A 128 -5.43 14.89 -11.76
CA SER A 128 -6.57 14.22 -12.38
C SER A 128 -6.67 14.58 -13.86
N THR A 129 -6.82 13.61 -14.72
CA THR A 129 -7.06 13.80 -16.14
C THR A 129 -8.52 14.13 -16.45
N LEU A 130 -9.41 14.01 -15.46
CA LEU A 130 -10.81 14.43 -15.55
C LEU A 130 -11.02 15.90 -15.12
N ASN A 131 -10.20 16.38 -14.19
CA ASN A 131 -10.21 17.75 -13.72
C ASN A 131 -8.79 18.16 -13.30
N PRO A 132 -8.10 19.01 -14.08
CA PRO A 132 -6.73 19.43 -13.78
C PRO A 132 -6.52 20.21 -12.49
N ASP A 133 -7.60 20.73 -11.89
CA ASP A 133 -7.54 21.53 -10.65
C ASP A 133 -7.46 20.65 -9.39
N ILE A 134 -7.57 19.32 -9.53
CA ILE A 134 -7.53 18.38 -8.42
C ILE A 134 -6.56 17.25 -8.69
N ASP A 135 -6.13 16.56 -7.64
CA ASP A 135 -5.39 15.32 -7.74
C ASP A 135 -6.32 14.07 -7.82
N VAL A 136 -5.74 12.93 -8.16
CA VAL A 136 -6.49 11.66 -8.29
C VAL A 136 -7.05 11.17 -6.94
N GLU A 137 -6.51 11.61 -5.82
CA GLU A 137 -7.04 11.26 -4.49
C GLU A 137 -8.39 11.94 -4.24
N MET A 138 -8.51 13.19 -4.67
CA MET A 138 -9.73 14.00 -4.52
C MET A 138 -10.86 13.56 -5.46
N GLU A 139 -10.56 12.88 -6.57
CA GLU A 139 -11.57 12.42 -7.55
C GLU A 139 -12.74 11.69 -6.89
N LYS A 140 -12.44 10.79 -5.93
CA LYS A 140 -13.47 9.99 -5.25
C LYS A 140 -14.49 10.82 -4.47
N SER A 141 -14.08 12.00 -4.01
CA SER A 141 -14.93 12.89 -3.21
C SER A 141 -15.82 13.79 -4.07
N ILE A 142 -15.44 13.99 -5.34
CA ILE A 142 -16.04 15.02 -6.22
C ILE A 142 -16.80 14.37 -7.38
N MET A 143 -16.33 13.19 -7.85
CA MET A 143 -16.84 12.58 -9.08
C MET A 143 -17.68 11.32 -8.83
N PRO A 144 -18.74 11.11 -9.64
CA PRO A 144 -19.52 9.89 -9.57
C PRO A 144 -18.67 8.64 -9.83
N ARG A 145 -18.92 7.58 -9.06
CA ARG A 145 -18.18 6.30 -9.17
C ARG A 145 -18.18 5.74 -10.60
N LYS A 146 -19.31 5.83 -11.31
CA LYS A 146 -19.45 5.33 -12.66
C LYS A 146 -18.47 6.02 -13.63
N VAL A 147 -18.33 7.34 -13.53
CA VAL A 147 -17.38 8.13 -14.35
C VAL A 147 -15.94 7.68 -14.07
N LEU A 148 -15.58 7.47 -12.80
CA LEU A 148 -14.26 7.01 -12.41
C LEU A 148 -13.96 5.60 -12.94
N GLU A 149 -14.94 4.70 -12.91
CA GLU A 149 -14.80 3.33 -13.41
C GLU A 149 -14.62 3.32 -14.93
N GLU A 150 -15.43 4.08 -15.67
CA GLU A 150 -15.31 4.22 -17.12
C GLU A 150 -13.96 4.82 -17.54
N HIS A 151 -13.51 5.84 -16.81
CA HIS A 151 -12.23 6.49 -17.06
C HIS A 151 -11.03 5.55 -16.83
N ARG A 152 -11.09 4.70 -15.79
CA ARG A 152 -10.07 3.67 -15.53
C ARG A 152 -10.05 2.59 -16.60
N LYS A 153 -11.23 2.09 -16.99
CA LYS A 153 -11.36 1.09 -18.05
C LYS A 153 -10.83 1.59 -19.39
N ALA A 154 -10.95 2.88 -19.65
CA ALA A 154 -10.40 3.52 -20.84
C ALA A 154 -8.89 3.81 -20.75
N HIS A 155 -8.19 3.36 -19.70
CA HIS A 155 -6.76 3.60 -19.45
C HIS A 155 -6.34 5.08 -19.52
N LYS A 156 -7.23 5.99 -19.14
CA LYS A 156 -6.99 7.44 -19.19
C LYS A 156 -6.38 8.01 -17.90
N CYS A 157 -6.42 7.25 -16.80
CA CYS A 157 -5.88 7.68 -15.51
C CYS A 157 -4.40 7.28 -15.40
N ASN A 158 -3.51 8.26 -15.36
CA ASN A 158 -2.07 8.05 -15.27
C ASN A 158 -1.66 7.27 -14.01
N TYR A 159 -2.26 7.57 -12.86
CA TYR A 159 -2.00 6.82 -11.63
C TYR A 159 -2.28 5.33 -11.79
N HIS A 160 -3.45 4.97 -12.36
CA HIS A 160 -3.80 3.56 -12.53
C HIS A 160 -2.91 2.86 -13.55
N ASN A 161 -2.49 3.58 -14.59
CA ASN A 161 -1.57 3.05 -15.59
C ASN A 161 -0.20 2.76 -15.01
N ASP A 162 0.38 3.71 -14.25
CA ASP A 162 1.69 3.54 -13.62
C ASP A 162 1.64 2.46 -12.53
N ARG A 163 0.56 2.43 -11.73
CA ARG A 163 0.34 1.38 -10.75
C ARG A 163 0.30 0.00 -11.41
N ASN A 164 -0.49 -0.16 -12.46
CA ASN A 164 -0.64 -1.44 -13.15
C ASN A 164 0.69 -1.86 -13.78
N LYS A 165 1.40 -0.95 -14.44
CA LYS A 165 2.75 -1.22 -14.94
C LYS A 165 3.70 -1.65 -13.82
N GLY A 166 3.78 -0.90 -12.74
CA GLY A 166 4.70 -1.21 -11.64
C GLY A 166 4.41 -2.54 -10.93
N LEU A 167 3.15 -2.98 -10.91
CA LEU A 167 2.80 -4.31 -10.39
C LEU A 167 3.26 -5.43 -11.33
N VAL A 168 3.27 -5.17 -12.64
CA VAL A 168 3.58 -6.14 -13.70
C VAL A 168 5.06 -6.18 -14.02
N ASP A 169 5.70 -5.02 -14.19
CA ASP A 169 7.07 -4.93 -14.67
C ASP A 169 8.08 -5.55 -13.72
N LYS A 170 9.24 -5.92 -14.26
CA LYS A 170 10.30 -6.60 -13.50
C LYS A 170 10.76 -5.83 -12.27
N PHE A 171 10.69 -4.49 -12.30
CA PHE A 171 11.18 -3.67 -11.22
C PHE A 171 10.20 -2.55 -10.84
N GLY A 172 9.35 -2.83 -9.86
CA GLY A 172 8.41 -1.87 -9.28
C GLY A 172 9.00 -1.18 -8.05
N VAL A 173 8.98 0.16 -8.03
CA VAL A 173 9.43 0.96 -6.88
C VAL A 173 8.23 1.64 -6.25
N LEU A 174 8.00 1.42 -4.95
CA LEU A 174 6.86 1.98 -4.23
C LEU A 174 7.22 2.27 -2.77
N ASN A 175 6.44 3.09 -2.11
CA ASN A 175 6.64 3.29 -0.69
C ASN A 175 5.98 2.17 0.14
N TYR A 176 6.43 2.00 1.39
CA TYR A 176 5.91 0.99 2.32
C TYR A 176 4.40 1.06 2.47
N LYS A 177 3.85 2.26 2.69
CA LYS A 177 2.41 2.47 2.86
C LYS A 177 1.59 1.94 1.67
N MET A 178 2.05 2.22 0.45
CA MET A 178 1.39 1.73 -0.75
C MET A 178 1.48 0.21 -0.83
N PHE A 179 2.66 -0.36 -0.60
CA PHE A 179 2.85 -1.81 -0.61
C PHE A 179 1.98 -2.52 0.44
N LEU A 180 1.97 -2.02 1.68
CA LEU A 180 1.15 -2.59 2.75
C LEU A 180 -0.36 -2.52 2.44
N SER A 181 -0.79 -1.50 1.70
CA SER A 181 -2.20 -1.32 1.27
C SER A 181 -2.59 -2.18 0.07
N LEU A 182 -1.66 -2.83 -0.62
CA LEU A 182 -1.96 -3.71 -1.73
C LEU A 182 -2.56 -5.03 -1.21
N PRO A 183 -3.51 -5.65 -1.93
CA PRO A 183 -3.97 -7.00 -1.65
C PRO A 183 -2.81 -8.02 -1.73
N ASN A 184 -2.90 -9.08 -0.95
CA ASN A 184 -1.80 -10.07 -0.88
C ASN A 184 -1.52 -10.76 -2.22
N HIS A 185 -2.54 -11.03 -3.01
CA HIS A 185 -2.40 -11.69 -4.31
C HIS A 185 -1.58 -10.90 -5.35
N VAL A 186 -1.44 -9.57 -5.18
CA VAL A 186 -0.59 -8.75 -6.07
C VAL A 186 0.80 -8.46 -5.51
N LYS A 187 1.08 -8.85 -4.27
CA LYS A 187 2.39 -8.70 -3.59
C LYS A 187 3.38 -9.81 -3.95
N ARG A 188 3.28 -10.41 -5.12
CA ARG A 188 3.91 -11.69 -5.46
C ARG A 188 5.07 -11.56 -6.44
N LYS A 189 6.10 -10.83 -6.02
CA LYS A 189 7.38 -10.79 -6.74
C LYS A 189 8.38 -11.77 -6.11
N ASN A 190 9.38 -12.20 -6.89
CA ASN A 190 10.45 -13.07 -6.37
C ASN A 190 11.23 -12.42 -5.23
N PHE A 191 11.40 -11.09 -5.30
CA PHE A 191 12.09 -10.34 -4.28
C PHE A 191 11.26 -9.15 -3.80
N ILE A 192 11.22 -8.98 -2.49
CA ILE A 192 10.75 -7.76 -1.83
C ILE A 192 11.97 -7.18 -1.13
N ILE A 193 12.39 -6.01 -1.57
CA ILE A 193 13.62 -5.35 -1.11
C ILE A 193 13.21 -4.15 -0.29
N CYS A 194 13.45 -4.23 1.01
CA CYS A 194 13.15 -3.17 1.96
C CYS A 194 14.37 -2.25 2.07
N ASP A 195 14.37 -1.12 1.38
CA ASP A 195 15.39 -0.10 1.57
C ASP A 195 15.10 0.64 2.88
N GLU A 196 16.14 0.91 3.67
CA GLU A 196 16.01 1.46 5.03
C GLU A 196 15.09 0.62 5.92
N ALA A 197 15.34 -0.70 5.95
CA ALA A 197 14.53 -1.68 6.68
C ALA A 197 14.44 -1.41 8.20
N SER A 198 15.27 -0.55 8.78
CA SER A 198 15.16 -0.07 10.16
C SER A 198 13.83 0.64 10.44
N GLU A 199 13.24 1.25 9.42
CA GLU A 199 11.97 2.00 9.54
C GLU A 199 10.74 1.14 9.24
N LEU A 200 10.94 -0.12 8.83
CA LEU A 200 9.84 -1.00 8.42
C LEU A 200 8.84 -1.25 9.55
N GLU A 201 9.33 -1.44 10.78
CA GLU A 201 8.49 -1.65 11.95
C GLU A 201 7.57 -0.46 12.18
N ASP A 202 8.12 0.75 12.19
CA ASP A 202 7.36 1.98 12.35
C ASP A 202 6.31 2.16 11.24
N GLU A 203 6.65 1.83 10.01
CA GLU A 203 5.71 1.93 8.89
C GLU A 203 4.58 0.89 8.98
N ILE A 204 4.86 -0.32 9.47
CA ILE A 204 3.85 -1.33 9.76
C ILE A 204 2.93 -0.85 10.87
N VAL A 205 3.50 -0.37 11.98
CA VAL A 205 2.72 0.16 13.11
C VAL A 205 1.83 1.31 12.63
N LYS A 206 2.36 2.31 11.93
CA LYS A 206 1.57 3.43 11.39
C LYS A 206 0.44 2.97 10.46
N GLN A 207 0.67 1.93 9.64
CA GLN A 207 -0.32 1.46 8.68
C GLN A 207 -1.47 0.70 9.35
N TYR A 208 -1.19 -0.07 10.38
CA TYR A 208 -2.17 -0.93 11.03
C TYR A 208 -2.68 -0.39 12.37
N SER A 209 -2.09 0.70 12.88
CA SER A 209 -2.62 1.37 14.06
C SER A 209 -3.84 2.23 13.74
N VAL A 210 -4.77 2.24 14.65
CA VAL A 210 -5.94 3.13 14.60
C VAL A 210 -5.78 4.18 15.70
N PHE A 211 -5.75 5.44 15.27
CA PHE A 211 -5.71 6.55 16.18
C PHE A 211 -7.11 7.15 16.34
N ILE A 212 -7.61 7.14 17.57
CA ILE A 212 -8.87 7.79 17.94
C ILE A 212 -8.54 9.12 18.58
N ASP A 213 -8.91 10.22 17.90
CA ASP A 213 -8.79 11.57 18.43
C ASP A 213 -10.16 12.01 19.00
N PRO A 214 -10.32 12.01 20.35
CA PRO A 214 -11.59 12.35 20.98
C PRO A 214 -12.05 13.79 20.69
N ASP A 215 -11.12 14.72 20.60
CA ASP A 215 -11.46 16.13 20.37
C ASP A 215 -11.90 16.35 18.91
N ARG A 216 -11.26 15.70 17.97
CA ARG A 216 -11.70 15.69 16.58
C ARG A 216 -13.09 15.08 16.42
N LEU A 217 -13.37 13.96 17.10
CA LEU A 217 -14.68 13.33 17.07
C LEU A 217 -15.77 14.24 17.67
N LYS A 218 -15.47 14.93 18.76
CA LYS A 218 -16.40 15.93 19.35
C LYS A 218 -16.68 17.08 18.38
N LEU A 219 -15.64 17.61 17.71
CA LEU A 219 -15.81 18.64 16.69
C LEU A 219 -16.68 18.17 15.51
N LEU A 220 -16.65 16.90 15.21
CA LEU A 220 -17.51 16.28 14.19
C LEU A 220 -18.95 16.02 14.69
N GLY A 221 -19.23 16.20 15.96
CA GLY A 221 -20.53 15.99 16.59
C GLY A 221 -20.75 14.56 17.09
N VAL A 222 -19.71 13.73 17.14
CA VAL A 222 -19.78 12.36 17.68
C VAL A 222 -19.53 12.41 19.19
N LYS A 223 -20.40 11.77 19.97
CA LYS A 223 -20.13 11.58 21.40
C LYS A 223 -19.03 10.56 21.58
N VAL A 224 -18.03 10.90 22.37
CA VAL A 224 -16.95 9.97 22.70
C VAL A 224 -17.14 9.55 24.16
N PRO A 225 -17.33 8.25 24.41
CA PRO A 225 -17.40 7.73 25.77
C PRO A 225 -16.12 8.00 26.54
N SER A 226 -16.19 8.11 27.87
CA SER A 226 -15.02 8.24 28.70
C SER A 226 -14.33 6.89 28.87
N LEU A 227 -13.01 6.85 28.69
CA LEU A 227 -12.21 5.68 29.02
C LEU A 227 -11.87 5.74 30.50
N TYR A 228 -12.36 4.78 31.28
CA TYR A 228 -12.20 4.74 32.74
C TYR A 228 -11.02 3.90 33.22
N SER A 229 -10.40 3.12 32.33
CA SER A 229 -9.30 2.23 32.68
C SER A 229 -8.52 1.84 31.44
N GLU A 230 -7.21 1.69 31.56
CA GLU A 230 -6.30 1.20 30.51
C GLU A 230 -6.20 -0.33 30.46
N LYS A 231 -7.05 -1.04 31.23
CA LYS A 231 -7.11 -2.50 31.17
C LYS A 231 -7.70 -2.94 29.83
N HIS A 232 -7.16 -4.02 29.30
CA HIS A 232 -7.52 -4.63 28.02
C HIS A 232 -9.05 -4.70 27.79
N ASP A 233 -9.80 -5.31 28.72
CA ASP A 233 -11.26 -5.43 28.60
C ASP A 233 -12.00 -4.08 28.63
N ALA A 234 -11.46 -3.10 29.35
CA ALA A 234 -12.03 -1.76 29.41
C ALA A 234 -11.82 -1.01 28.09
N ILE A 235 -10.64 -1.15 27.49
CA ILE A 235 -10.34 -0.59 26.18
C ILE A 235 -11.23 -1.22 25.12
N TYR A 236 -11.40 -2.55 25.10
CA TYR A 236 -12.30 -3.24 24.18
C TYR A 236 -13.73 -2.70 24.26
N LYS A 237 -14.30 -2.65 25.47
CA LYS A 237 -15.65 -2.11 25.69
C LYS A 237 -15.77 -0.66 25.27
N TRP A 238 -14.74 0.12 25.49
CA TRP A 238 -14.69 1.52 25.08
C TRP A 238 -14.67 1.65 23.55
N ILE A 239 -13.87 0.84 22.85
CA ILE A 239 -13.84 0.79 21.38
C ILE A 239 -15.21 0.40 20.84
N CYS A 240 -15.85 -0.64 21.38
CA CYS A 240 -17.20 -1.04 20.98
C CYS A 240 -18.23 0.10 21.18
N SER A 241 -18.11 0.85 22.27
CA SER A 241 -18.96 2.01 22.51
C SER A 241 -18.70 3.14 21.51
N CYS A 242 -17.45 3.39 21.14
CA CYS A 242 -17.10 4.35 20.08
C CYS A 242 -17.67 3.93 18.72
N ILE A 243 -17.63 2.64 18.38
CA ILE A 243 -18.20 2.10 17.14
C ILE A 243 -19.70 2.41 17.07
N LEU A 244 -20.44 2.19 18.17
CA LEU A 244 -21.88 2.45 18.23
C LEU A 244 -22.19 3.94 18.00
N GLU A 245 -21.52 4.83 18.68
CA GLU A 245 -21.71 6.28 18.54
C GLU A 245 -21.37 6.77 17.13
N ILE A 246 -20.30 6.26 16.53
CA ILE A 246 -19.90 6.59 15.15
C ILE A 246 -20.95 6.05 14.17
N SER A 247 -21.46 4.84 14.37
CA SER A 247 -22.50 4.23 13.52
C SER A 247 -23.79 5.04 13.54
N GLU A 248 -24.23 5.46 14.73
CA GLU A 248 -25.42 6.27 14.89
C GLU A 248 -25.31 7.61 14.15
N TYR A 249 -24.14 8.24 14.26
CA TYR A 249 -23.89 9.50 13.57
C TYR A 249 -23.82 9.33 12.04
N ILE A 250 -23.17 8.27 11.55
CA ILE A 250 -23.14 7.92 10.12
C ILE A 250 -24.56 7.74 9.60
N ASN A 251 -25.42 6.99 10.33
CA ASN A 251 -26.80 6.75 9.96
C ASN A 251 -27.60 8.06 9.92
N THR A 252 -27.39 8.95 10.87
CA THR A 252 -28.05 10.26 10.91
C THR A 252 -27.70 11.10 9.68
N LEU A 253 -26.42 11.16 9.30
CA LEU A 253 -25.98 11.89 8.09
C LEU A 253 -26.50 11.24 6.81
N THR A 254 -26.49 9.92 6.73
CA THR A 254 -26.96 9.17 5.56
C THR A 254 -28.46 9.32 5.37
N ASN A 255 -29.25 9.24 6.45
CA ASN A 255 -30.70 9.44 6.42
C ASN A 255 -31.09 10.88 6.05
N LYS A 256 -30.30 11.87 6.47
CA LYS A 256 -30.49 13.27 6.06
C LYS A 256 -30.35 13.42 4.54
N SER A 257 -29.41 12.69 3.94
CA SER A 257 -29.21 12.67 2.48
C SER A 257 -30.36 11.99 1.74
N ASN A 258 -30.82 10.85 2.24
CA ASN A 258 -31.83 10.02 1.58
C ASN A 258 -33.25 10.61 1.67
N ASN A 259 -33.62 11.20 2.83
CA ASN A 259 -35.01 11.63 3.09
C ASN A 259 -35.37 12.98 2.45
N LYS A 260 -34.41 13.76 1.97
CA LYS A 260 -34.66 15.11 1.44
C LYS A 260 -34.18 15.35 0.02
N ASN A 261 -33.67 14.36 -0.69
CA ASN A 261 -32.93 14.57 -1.95
C ASN A 261 -31.89 15.73 -1.83
N ILE A 262 -31.37 15.95 -0.62
CA ILE A 262 -30.39 17.00 -0.35
C ILE A 262 -29.02 16.40 -0.56
N GLN A 263 -28.27 16.90 -1.52
CA GLN A 263 -26.85 16.59 -1.62
C GLN A 263 -26.13 17.11 -0.39
N LEU A 264 -25.36 16.21 0.26
CA LEU A 264 -24.47 16.61 1.35
C LEU A 264 -23.43 17.63 0.82
N SER A 265 -23.13 18.61 1.63
CA SER A 265 -22.04 19.55 1.33
C SER A 265 -20.69 18.81 1.23
N ASN A 266 -19.72 19.40 0.55
CA ASN A 266 -18.36 18.83 0.48
C ASN A 266 -17.78 18.56 1.88
N SER A 267 -18.01 19.45 2.83
CA SER A 267 -17.59 19.26 4.23
C SER A 267 -18.27 18.05 4.89
N GLU A 268 -19.58 17.84 4.68
CA GLU A 268 -20.29 16.69 5.22
C GLU A 268 -19.83 15.38 4.56
N ASN A 269 -19.53 15.39 3.27
CA ASN A 269 -18.98 14.22 2.57
C ASN A 269 -17.59 13.83 3.09
N ILE A 270 -16.72 14.81 3.36
CA ILE A 270 -15.39 14.57 3.95
C ILE A 270 -15.54 13.98 5.35
N LYS A 271 -16.44 14.55 6.17
CA LYS A 271 -16.76 14.01 7.52
C LYS A 271 -17.26 12.59 7.45
N LEU A 272 -18.21 12.31 6.58
CA LEU A 272 -18.79 10.98 6.41
C LEU A 272 -17.74 9.96 5.96
N SER A 273 -16.86 10.33 5.03
CA SER A 273 -15.76 9.49 4.56
C SER A 273 -14.78 9.15 5.69
N TYR A 274 -14.38 10.15 6.48
CA TYR A 274 -13.50 9.95 7.64
C TYR A 274 -14.13 8.99 8.67
N LEU A 275 -15.39 9.23 9.04
CA LEU A 275 -16.08 8.42 10.04
C LEU A 275 -16.30 6.98 9.55
N LYS A 276 -16.63 6.77 8.28
CA LYS A 276 -16.74 5.43 7.69
C LYS A 276 -15.42 4.68 7.70
N ASN A 277 -14.31 5.36 7.41
CA ASN A 277 -12.98 4.75 7.46
C ASN A 277 -12.60 4.38 8.91
N LEU A 278 -12.81 5.30 9.86
CA LEU A 278 -12.53 5.03 11.28
C LEU A 278 -13.38 3.87 11.81
N HIS A 279 -14.70 3.88 11.52
CA HIS A 279 -15.62 2.81 11.89
C HIS A 279 -15.15 1.44 11.40
N ARG A 280 -14.72 1.36 10.12
CA ARG A 280 -14.17 0.12 9.54
C ARG A 280 -12.93 -0.35 10.27
N SER A 281 -11.98 0.56 10.51
CA SER A 281 -10.73 0.21 11.19
C SER A 281 -10.98 -0.26 12.62
N LEU A 282 -11.94 0.35 13.33
CA LEU A 282 -12.31 -0.08 14.67
C LEU A 282 -12.99 -1.46 14.69
N ASN A 283 -13.87 -1.74 13.72
CA ASN A 283 -14.46 -3.08 13.61
C ASN A 283 -13.39 -4.14 13.33
N LEU A 284 -12.45 -3.88 12.45
CA LEU A 284 -11.35 -4.81 12.19
C LEU A 284 -10.55 -5.11 13.45
N ILE A 285 -10.23 -4.09 14.25
CA ILE A 285 -9.55 -4.28 15.54
C ILE A 285 -10.39 -5.14 16.49
N THR A 286 -11.69 -4.93 16.58
CA THR A 286 -12.55 -5.73 17.47
C THR A 286 -12.70 -7.17 17.00
N GLU A 287 -12.68 -7.44 15.70
CA GLU A 287 -12.71 -8.78 15.12
C GLU A 287 -11.40 -9.55 15.38
N THR A 288 -10.26 -8.86 15.41
CA THR A 288 -8.93 -9.45 15.64
C THR A 288 -8.41 -9.20 17.05
N TRP A 289 -9.27 -8.81 17.99
CA TRP A 289 -8.88 -8.30 19.31
C TRP A 289 -8.00 -9.26 20.11
N GLU A 290 -8.29 -10.56 20.06
CA GLU A 290 -7.53 -11.59 20.77
C GLU A 290 -6.16 -11.87 20.14
N GLU A 291 -5.97 -11.47 18.87
CA GLU A 291 -4.72 -11.64 18.13
C GLU A 291 -3.81 -10.41 18.25
N CYS A 292 -4.32 -9.31 18.78
CA CYS A 292 -3.59 -8.06 18.91
C CYS A 292 -2.76 -8.04 20.22
N GLU A 293 -1.45 -7.88 20.12
CA GLU A 293 -0.61 -7.46 21.21
C GLU A 293 -0.68 -5.94 21.36
N TYR A 294 -0.89 -5.46 22.60
CA TYR A 294 -0.94 -4.03 22.89
C TYR A 294 0.40 -3.56 23.39
N VAL A 295 0.89 -2.50 22.78
CA VAL A 295 2.05 -1.75 23.25
C VAL A 295 1.59 -0.47 23.92
#